data_03236ad6dd5c1e08fcd37c16f61f699c
#
_entry.id   03236ad6dd5c1e08fcd37c16f61f699c
#
_cell.length_a   1.000
_cell.length_b   1.000
_cell.length_c   1.000
_cell.angle_alpha   90.00
_cell.angle_beta   90.00
_cell.angle_gamma   90.00
#
_symmetry.space_group_name_H-M   'P 1'
#
loop_
_entity.id
_entity.type
_entity.pdbx_description
1 polymer ?
#
loop_
_entity_poly.entity_id
_entity_poly.type
_entity_poly.pdbx_seq_one_letter_code
_entity_poly.pdbx_strand_id
1 'polypeptide(L)'
;MTEVFSQLFDLPSYVINAGLSAIFLGVVSGIIGSFIVLRKMALMGDALSHAVLPGVALSYMFGINMLFGASLFGIFAAVLIQYISKKSNIKSDTAIGIILSSFFALGIILISQARSGIDLNHVLFGNILAVPNSELEQSFWVLVAVIIIVSLFYKELLISSFDPVVSKAYGLNTDFYHYLLMLMLSVVTVSSLSQVGIVLVIAMLVIPAATSYLWTNKLIHMILLASIIGASMGLIGTYISFQNNLPTSSAIVLLGSLVFLISFFASPKNNFFRKEKVS
;
A
#
# COMPACT_ATOMS: atom_id res chain seq x y z
N MET A 1 19.47 6.36 -16.65
CA MET A 1 18.59 5.26 -17.10
C MET A 1 17.32 5.79 -17.78
N THR A 2 16.66 6.79 -17.21
CA THR A 2 15.43 7.41 -17.76
C THR A 2 15.61 8.13 -19.11
N GLU A 3 16.78 8.73 -19.37
CA GLU A 3 17.10 9.37 -20.66
C GLU A 3 17.17 8.39 -21.84
N VAL A 4 17.67 7.18 -21.61
CA VAL A 4 17.73 6.15 -22.66
C VAL A 4 16.32 5.66 -23.01
N PHE A 5 15.46 5.50 -22.01
CA PHE A 5 14.07 5.13 -22.24
C PHE A 5 13.25 6.25 -22.91
N SER A 6 13.54 7.53 -22.62
CA SER A 6 12.85 8.66 -23.24
C SER A 6 13.13 8.75 -24.75
N GLN A 7 14.34 8.45 -25.17
CA GLN A 7 14.72 8.38 -26.58
C GLN A 7 14.13 7.15 -27.31
N LEU A 8 13.91 6.05 -26.57
CA LEU A 8 13.42 4.79 -27.16
C LEU A 8 11.90 4.81 -27.40
N PHE A 9 11.14 5.51 -26.55
CA PHE A 9 9.67 5.54 -26.58
C PHE A 9 9.08 6.87 -27.01
N ASP A 10 9.89 7.85 -27.35
CA ASP A 10 9.44 9.24 -27.71
C ASP A 10 8.53 9.86 -26.65
N LEU A 11 8.72 9.51 -25.37
CA LEU A 11 7.94 9.99 -24.24
C LEU A 11 8.75 10.97 -23.40
N PRO A 12 8.12 12.03 -22.85
CA PRO A 12 8.78 12.94 -21.92
C PRO A 12 9.33 12.18 -20.69
N SER A 13 10.49 12.59 -20.20
CA SER A 13 11.17 11.93 -19.07
C SER A 13 10.31 11.84 -17.80
N TYR A 14 9.45 12.83 -17.56
CA TYR A 14 8.54 12.81 -16.41
C TYR A 14 7.48 11.70 -16.52
N VAL A 15 7.01 11.34 -17.71
CA VAL A 15 6.06 10.24 -17.92
C VAL A 15 6.73 8.88 -17.64
N ILE A 16 8.01 8.76 -17.99
CA ILE A 16 8.79 7.55 -17.72
C ILE A 16 9.03 7.40 -16.22
N ASN A 17 9.39 8.48 -15.53
CA ASN A 17 9.54 8.46 -14.08
C ASN A 17 8.22 8.07 -13.39
N ALA A 18 7.10 8.63 -13.83
CA ALA A 18 5.78 8.29 -13.35
C ALA A 18 5.45 6.79 -13.57
N GLY A 19 5.73 6.28 -14.76
CA GLY A 19 5.52 4.86 -15.09
C GLY A 19 6.38 3.93 -14.24
N LEU A 20 7.67 4.25 -14.06
CA LEU A 20 8.58 3.46 -13.19
C LEU A 20 8.14 3.51 -11.72
N SER A 21 7.77 4.70 -11.24
CA SER A 21 7.22 4.86 -9.88
C SER A 21 5.96 4.01 -9.69
N ALA A 22 5.05 4.03 -10.66
CA ALA A 22 3.83 3.23 -10.64
C ALA A 22 4.12 1.73 -10.64
N ILE A 23 5.14 1.27 -11.38
CA ILE A 23 5.60 -0.12 -11.37
C ILE A 23 6.14 -0.49 -9.99
N PHE A 24 7.07 0.30 -9.44
CA PHE A 24 7.68 0.01 -8.14
C PHE A 24 6.62 -0.04 -7.04
N LEU A 25 5.72 0.94 -7.03
CA LEU A 25 4.59 0.96 -6.12
C LEU A 25 3.67 -0.25 -6.32
N GLY A 26 3.34 -0.59 -7.56
CA GLY A 26 2.49 -1.73 -7.89
C GLY A 26 3.05 -3.06 -7.42
N VAL A 27 4.36 -3.28 -7.62
CA VAL A 27 5.05 -4.49 -7.17
C VAL A 27 5.10 -4.56 -5.64
N VAL A 28 5.57 -3.50 -4.98
CA VAL A 28 5.71 -3.50 -3.52
C VAL A 28 4.36 -3.62 -2.82
N SER A 29 3.35 -2.93 -3.35
CA SER A 29 1.97 -3.00 -2.83
C SER A 29 1.34 -4.37 -3.06
N GLY A 30 1.62 -5.03 -4.20
CA GLY A 30 1.20 -6.40 -4.46
C GLY A 30 1.79 -7.40 -3.47
N ILE A 31 3.07 -7.24 -3.12
CA ILE A 31 3.75 -8.08 -2.12
C ILE A 31 3.09 -7.90 -0.74
N ILE A 32 3.10 -6.68 -0.21
CA ILE A 32 2.59 -6.38 1.14
C ILE A 32 1.08 -6.57 1.22
N GLY A 33 0.34 -6.11 0.21
CA GLY A 33 -1.12 -6.25 0.12
C GLY A 33 -1.58 -7.71 0.17
N SER A 34 -0.81 -8.64 -0.42
CA SER A 34 -1.12 -10.07 -0.33
C SER A 34 -1.16 -10.58 1.11
N PHE A 35 -0.20 -10.18 1.96
CA PHE A 35 -0.21 -10.53 3.38
C PHE A 35 -1.36 -9.85 4.14
N ILE A 36 -1.64 -8.59 3.82
CA ILE A 36 -2.68 -7.79 4.48
C ILE A 36 -4.07 -8.35 4.18
N VAL A 37 -4.34 -8.68 2.91
CA VAL A 37 -5.63 -9.27 2.49
C VAL A 37 -5.82 -10.65 3.13
N LEU A 38 -4.78 -11.50 3.19
CA LEU A 38 -4.84 -12.81 3.85
C LEU A 38 -5.11 -12.69 5.34
N ARG A 39 -4.53 -11.71 6.01
CA ARG A 39 -4.78 -11.44 7.44
C ARG A 39 -6.11 -10.72 7.71
N LYS A 40 -6.90 -10.42 6.68
CA LYS A 40 -8.15 -9.63 6.77
C LYS A 40 -7.95 -8.26 7.41
N MET A 41 -6.81 -7.62 7.13
CA MET A 41 -6.38 -6.36 7.72
C MET A 41 -6.34 -5.23 6.67
N ALA A 42 -7.22 -5.28 5.65
CA ALA A 42 -7.23 -4.28 4.57
C ALA A 42 -7.40 -2.84 5.08
N LEU A 43 -8.17 -2.64 6.14
CA LEU A 43 -8.35 -1.33 6.79
C LEU A 43 -7.08 -0.79 7.48
N MET A 44 -6.08 -1.64 7.76
CA MET A 44 -4.80 -1.18 8.33
C MET A 44 -4.02 -0.30 7.36
N GLY A 45 -4.07 -0.60 6.06
CA GLY A 45 -3.44 0.24 5.04
C GLY A 45 -4.02 1.66 5.04
N ASP A 46 -5.35 1.76 5.12
CA ASP A 46 -6.07 3.02 5.23
C ASP A 46 -5.72 3.77 6.52
N ALA A 47 -5.80 3.08 7.66
CA ALA A 47 -5.47 3.67 8.95
C ALA A 47 -4.05 4.22 9.01
N LEU A 48 -3.06 3.46 8.50
CA LEU A 48 -1.67 3.91 8.49
C LEU A 48 -1.45 5.09 7.55
N SER A 49 -2.10 5.12 6.38
CA SER A 49 -2.00 6.24 5.44
C SER A 49 -2.46 7.57 6.06
N HIS A 50 -3.46 7.54 6.92
CA HIS A 50 -3.92 8.72 7.65
C HIS A 50 -3.15 8.97 8.95
N ALA A 51 -2.70 7.91 9.64
CA ALA A 51 -1.98 8.02 10.89
C ALA A 51 -0.55 8.59 10.75
N VAL A 52 0.00 8.62 9.55
CA VAL A 52 1.30 9.25 9.28
C VAL A 52 1.22 10.78 9.19
N LEU A 53 0.04 11.38 9.01
CA LEU A 53 -0.11 12.83 8.82
C LEU A 53 0.47 13.69 9.96
N PRO A 54 0.30 13.36 11.25
CA PRO A 54 0.97 14.11 12.32
C PRO A 54 2.49 14.08 12.19
N GLY A 55 3.05 12.92 11.78
CA GLY A 55 4.48 12.77 11.54
C GLY A 55 4.98 13.62 10.37
N VAL A 56 4.21 13.70 9.30
CA VAL A 56 4.48 14.59 8.16
C VAL A 56 4.49 16.04 8.61
N ALA A 57 3.46 16.47 9.35
CA ALA A 57 3.34 17.84 9.85
C ALA A 57 4.52 18.23 10.76
N LEU A 58 4.85 17.38 11.71
CA LEU A 58 5.97 17.61 12.62
C LEU A 58 7.33 17.61 11.92
N SER A 59 7.51 16.72 10.93
CA SER A 59 8.74 16.71 10.13
C SER A 59 8.94 18.02 9.41
N TYR A 60 7.87 18.57 8.85
CA TYR A 60 7.92 19.87 8.20
C TYR A 60 8.22 21.01 9.19
N MET A 61 7.56 21.01 10.36
CA MET A 61 7.74 22.04 11.39
C MET A 61 9.17 22.07 11.96
N PHE A 62 9.80 20.89 12.11
CA PHE A 62 11.14 20.75 12.68
C PHE A 62 12.25 20.66 11.63
N GLY A 63 11.93 20.70 10.34
CA GLY A 63 12.92 20.56 9.26
C GLY A 63 13.58 19.18 9.20
N ILE A 64 12.90 18.12 9.68
CA ILE A 64 13.38 16.74 9.69
C ILE A 64 12.92 16.04 8.40
N ASN A 65 13.63 14.97 8.03
CA ASN A 65 13.23 14.15 6.89
C ASN A 65 11.79 13.61 7.07
N MET A 66 10.92 13.90 6.09
CA MET A 66 9.51 13.53 6.09
C MET A 66 9.29 12.02 6.23
N LEU A 67 10.13 11.21 5.55
CA LEU A 67 10.05 9.75 5.64
C LEU A 67 10.25 9.26 7.07
N PHE A 68 11.20 9.85 7.79
CA PHE A 68 11.50 9.45 9.17
C PHE A 68 10.34 9.76 10.12
N GLY A 69 9.85 11.01 10.14
CA GLY A 69 8.77 11.38 11.06
C GLY A 69 7.45 10.68 10.72
N ALA A 70 7.10 10.59 9.46
CA ALA A 70 5.91 9.88 9.02
C ALA A 70 5.97 8.38 9.36
N SER A 71 7.12 7.72 9.14
CA SER A 71 7.32 6.30 9.50
C SER A 71 7.22 6.07 11.00
N LEU A 72 7.78 6.98 11.81
CA LEU A 72 7.70 6.90 13.27
C LEU A 72 6.24 6.91 13.75
N PHE A 73 5.43 7.84 13.22
CA PHE A 73 4.01 7.93 13.58
C PHE A 73 3.20 6.76 13.04
N GLY A 74 3.49 6.25 11.85
CA GLY A 74 2.86 5.05 11.31
C GLY A 74 3.14 3.81 12.17
N ILE A 75 4.40 3.60 12.61
CA ILE A 75 4.76 2.51 13.52
C ILE A 75 4.07 2.69 14.87
N PHE A 76 4.07 3.92 15.41
CA PHE A 76 3.43 4.21 16.69
C PHE A 76 1.92 3.93 16.64
N ALA A 77 1.25 4.32 15.56
CA ALA A 77 -0.17 3.99 15.36
C ALA A 77 -0.40 2.48 15.26
N ALA A 78 0.43 1.74 14.51
CA ALA A 78 0.34 0.30 14.40
C ALA A 78 0.50 -0.40 15.77
N VAL A 79 1.46 0.05 16.58
CA VAL A 79 1.68 -0.46 17.95
C VAL A 79 0.46 -0.17 18.83
N LEU A 80 -0.09 1.04 18.77
CA LEU A 80 -1.29 1.41 19.55
C LEU A 80 -2.51 0.58 19.15
N ILE A 81 -2.77 0.40 17.85
CA ILE A 81 -3.87 -0.43 17.36
C ILE A 81 -3.74 -1.84 17.92
N GLN A 82 -2.55 -2.43 17.81
CA GLN A 82 -2.30 -3.79 18.31
C GLN A 82 -2.42 -3.87 19.83
N TYR A 83 -1.91 -2.88 20.55
CA TYR A 83 -2.01 -2.84 22.01
C TYR A 83 -3.47 -2.77 22.47
N ILE A 84 -4.27 -1.90 21.88
CA ILE A 84 -5.70 -1.75 22.19
C ILE A 84 -6.44 -3.06 21.86
N SER A 85 -6.23 -3.63 20.68
CA SER A 85 -6.88 -4.86 20.25
C SER A 85 -6.55 -6.07 21.14
N LYS A 86 -5.33 -6.13 21.69
CA LYS A 86 -4.91 -7.23 22.58
C LYS A 86 -5.35 -7.08 24.04
N LYS A 87 -5.39 -5.83 24.54
CA LYS A 87 -5.64 -5.54 25.95
C LYS A 87 -7.11 -5.27 26.26
N SER A 88 -7.92 -4.99 25.26
CA SER A 88 -9.35 -4.73 25.40
C SER A 88 -10.19 -5.78 24.66
N ASN A 89 -11.46 -5.89 25.02
CA ASN A 89 -12.43 -6.70 24.29
C ASN A 89 -12.95 -6.03 23.01
N ILE A 90 -12.27 -4.98 22.56
CA ILE A 90 -12.64 -4.20 21.36
C ILE A 90 -12.12 -4.95 20.14
N LYS A 91 -12.96 -5.07 19.11
CA LYS A 91 -12.55 -5.65 17.82
C LYS A 91 -11.46 -4.82 17.17
N SER A 92 -10.57 -5.47 16.44
CA SER A 92 -9.44 -4.83 15.73
C SER A 92 -9.91 -3.67 14.83
N ASP A 93 -11.01 -3.85 14.10
CA ASP A 93 -11.54 -2.81 13.21
C ASP A 93 -11.98 -1.54 13.96
N THR A 94 -12.53 -1.71 15.17
CA THR A 94 -12.90 -0.56 16.02
C THR A 94 -11.66 0.17 16.54
N ALA A 95 -10.62 -0.56 16.95
CA ALA A 95 -9.34 0.05 17.37
C ALA A 95 -8.69 0.80 16.21
N ILE A 96 -8.72 0.23 15.01
CA ILE A 96 -8.24 0.86 13.77
C ILE A 96 -9.01 2.17 13.54
N GLY A 97 -10.35 2.18 13.59
CA GLY A 97 -11.16 3.37 13.36
C GLY A 97 -10.89 4.49 14.37
N ILE A 98 -10.71 4.15 15.66
CA ILE A 98 -10.39 5.13 16.70
C ILE A 98 -9.02 5.79 16.44
N ILE A 99 -7.99 4.98 16.19
CA ILE A 99 -6.63 5.50 15.96
C ILE A 99 -6.57 6.31 14.67
N LEU A 100 -7.19 5.81 13.57
CA LEU A 100 -7.30 6.55 12.32
C LEU A 100 -7.89 7.93 12.53
N SER A 101 -9.07 8.01 13.14
CA SER A 101 -9.77 9.28 13.35
C SER A 101 -8.98 10.24 14.25
N SER A 102 -8.36 9.70 15.32
CA SER A 102 -7.59 10.51 16.27
C SER A 102 -6.32 11.08 15.65
N PHE A 103 -5.57 10.25 14.93
CA PHE A 103 -4.33 10.68 14.28
C PHE A 103 -4.60 11.60 13.09
N PHE A 104 -5.65 11.32 12.32
CA PHE A 104 -6.08 12.19 11.23
C PHE A 104 -6.44 13.59 11.74
N ALA A 105 -7.27 13.66 12.79
CA ALA A 105 -7.63 14.94 13.41
C ALA A 105 -6.41 15.68 13.97
N LEU A 106 -5.50 14.95 14.64
CA LEU A 106 -4.24 15.52 15.13
C LEU A 106 -3.39 16.06 13.97
N GLY A 107 -3.30 15.31 12.89
CA GLY A 107 -2.55 15.71 11.68
C GLY A 107 -3.09 17.00 11.08
N ILE A 108 -4.41 17.11 10.93
CA ILE A 108 -5.06 18.34 10.41
C ILE A 108 -4.77 19.54 11.33
N ILE A 109 -4.87 19.36 12.64
CA ILE A 109 -4.59 20.44 13.61
C ILE A 109 -3.13 20.91 13.46
N LEU A 110 -2.18 19.99 13.40
CA LEU A 110 -0.76 20.31 13.27
C LEU A 110 -0.45 21.00 11.93
N ILE A 111 -1.01 20.52 10.82
CA ILE A 111 -0.84 21.13 9.50
C ILE A 111 -1.41 22.57 9.51
N SER A 112 -2.57 22.77 10.12
CA SER A 112 -3.18 24.11 10.21
C SER A 112 -2.36 25.10 11.04
N GLN A 113 -1.68 24.61 12.09
CA GLN A 113 -0.81 25.43 12.93
C GLN A 113 0.56 25.70 12.32
N ALA A 114 1.05 24.77 11.49
CA ALA A 114 2.36 24.88 10.87
C ALA A 114 2.50 26.09 9.94
N ARG A 115 1.38 26.81 9.62
CA ARG A 115 1.35 27.88 8.60
C ARG A 115 2.10 27.49 7.32
N SER A 116 2.16 26.19 7.07
CA SER A 116 2.92 25.61 5.98
C SER A 116 2.11 25.72 4.70
N GLY A 117 2.80 25.94 3.59
CA GLY A 117 2.18 25.85 2.26
C GLY A 117 1.88 24.41 1.85
N ILE A 118 1.76 23.46 2.81
CA ILE A 118 1.38 22.07 2.52
C ILE A 118 -0.08 22.09 2.05
N ASP A 119 -0.27 21.84 0.77
CA ASP A 119 -1.60 21.66 0.21
C ASP A 119 -2.09 20.25 0.58
N LEU A 120 -3.13 20.19 1.40
CA LEU A 120 -3.79 18.92 1.75
C LEU A 120 -4.27 18.16 0.52
N ASN A 121 -4.66 18.84 -0.54
CA ASN A 121 -5.04 18.19 -1.78
C ASN A 121 -3.85 17.43 -2.39
N HIS A 122 -2.65 18.01 -2.33
CA HIS A 122 -1.44 17.33 -2.81
C HIS A 122 -1.12 16.07 -1.98
N VAL A 123 -1.31 16.12 -0.67
CA VAL A 123 -1.11 14.95 0.22
C VAL A 123 -2.17 13.88 -0.04
N LEU A 124 -3.43 14.26 -0.26
CA LEU A 124 -4.52 13.30 -0.46
C LEU A 124 -4.48 12.64 -1.85
N PHE A 125 -4.24 13.42 -2.89
CA PHE A 125 -4.35 12.94 -4.28
C PHE A 125 -2.99 12.70 -4.95
N GLY A 126 -1.90 13.28 -4.40
CA GLY A 126 -0.56 13.17 -4.98
C GLY A 126 -0.46 13.73 -6.41
N ASN A 127 0.72 13.62 -7.00
CA ASN A 127 0.92 13.87 -8.42
C ASN A 127 2.06 12.99 -8.96
N ILE A 128 1.72 11.79 -9.37
CA ILE A 128 2.70 10.81 -9.85
C ILE A 128 3.48 11.32 -11.10
N LEU A 129 2.88 12.22 -11.90
CA LEU A 129 3.57 12.80 -13.06
C LEU A 129 4.66 13.80 -12.68
N ALA A 130 4.66 14.31 -11.44
CA ALA A 130 5.66 15.25 -10.95
C ALA A 130 6.70 14.61 -10.02
N VAL A 131 6.84 13.28 -10.03
CA VAL A 131 7.78 12.54 -9.14
C VAL A 131 9.22 12.88 -9.49
N PRO A 132 10.01 13.46 -8.56
CA PRO A 132 11.42 13.74 -8.76
C PRO A 132 12.25 12.45 -8.74
N ASN A 133 13.45 12.50 -9.35
CA ASN A 133 14.35 11.34 -9.41
C ASN A 133 14.74 10.81 -8.01
N SER A 134 14.83 11.69 -7.01
CA SER A 134 15.15 11.31 -5.63
C SER A 134 14.08 10.42 -5.00
N GLU A 135 12.81 10.70 -5.24
CA GLU A 135 11.70 9.88 -4.74
C GLU A 135 11.57 8.56 -5.52
N LEU A 136 11.88 8.56 -6.82
CA LEU A 136 11.95 7.35 -7.61
C LEU A 136 13.05 6.40 -7.08
N GLU A 137 14.24 6.93 -6.78
CA GLU A 137 15.33 6.17 -6.19
C GLU A 137 14.96 5.63 -4.79
N GLN A 138 14.31 6.45 -3.97
CA GLN A 138 13.78 6.02 -2.67
C GLN A 138 12.81 4.85 -2.80
N SER A 139 11.86 4.91 -3.75
CA SER A 139 10.90 3.82 -4.00
C SER A 139 11.57 2.54 -4.45
N PHE A 140 12.61 2.65 -5.28
CA PHE A 140 13.41 1.49 -5.68
C PHE A 140 14.08 0.81 -4.49
N TRP A 141 14.70 1.57 -3.59
CA TRP A 141 15.35 1.01 -2.40
C TRP A 141 14.35 0.40 -1.41
N VAL A 142 13.16 1.01 -1.27
CA VAL A 142 12.07 0.45 -0.46
C VAL A 142 11.59 -0.87 -1.07
N LEU A 143 11.39 -0.94 -2.37
CA LEU A 143 11.03 -2.17 -3.07
C LEU A 143 12.07 -3.28 -2.85
N VAL A 144 13.36 -2.97 -3.02
CA VAL A 144 14.47 -3.93 -2.81
C VAL A 144 14.49 -4.42 -1.36
N ALA A 145 14.37 -3.51 -0.40
CA ALA A 145 14.33 -3.86 1.02
C ALA A 145 13.15 -4.81 1.34
N VAL A 146 11.95 -4.51 0.84
CA VAL A 146 10.76 -5.35 1.04
C VAL A 146 10.95 -6.73 0.41
N ILE A 147 11.47 -6.81 -0.81
CA ILE A 147 11.74 -8.11 -1.46
C ILE A 147 12.73 -8.94 -0.64
N ILE A 148 13.81 -8.32 -0.16
CA ILE A 148 14.82 -9.00 0.66
C ILE A 148 14.19 -9.51 1.96
N ILE A 149 13.50 -8.66 2.72
CA ILE A 149 12.87 -9.02 3.99
C ILE A 149 11.83 -10.13 3.80
N VAL A 150 10.96 -9.99 2.81
CA VAL A 150 9.92 -11.00 2.53
C VAL A 150 10.56 -12.32 2.07
N SER A 151 11.62 -12.30 1.28
CA SER A 151 12.34 -13.52 0.84
C SER A 151 13.01 -14.23 2.01
N LEU A 152 13.65 -13.49 2.92
CA LEU A 152 14.32 -14.03 4.10
C LEU A 152 13.32 -14.65 5.09
N PHE A 153 12.20 -14.00 5.33
CA PHE A 153 11.19 -14.41 6.33
C PHE A 153 9.93 -14.98 5.71
N TYR A 154 10.00 -15.47 4.47
CA TYR A 154 8.81 -15.92 3.73
C TYR A 154 8.03 -17.00 4.46
N LYS A 155 8.72 -18.02 4.99
CA LYS A 155 8.10 -19.16 5.67
C LYS A 155 7.42 -18.74 6.97
N GLU A 156 8.08 -17.92 7.76
CA GLU A 156 7.59 -17.44 9.05
C GLU A 156 6.40 -16.48 8.84
N LEU A 157 6.50 -15.57 7.88
CA LEU A 157 5.40 -14.68 7.50
C LEU A 157 4.21 -15.47 6.95
N LEU A 158 4.45 -16.52 6.17
CA LEU A 158 3.40 -17.42 5.67
C LEU A 158 2.65 -18.07 6.83
N ILE A 159 3.37 -18.81 7.71
CA ILE A 159 2.78 -19.54 8.82
C ILE A 159 2.03 -18.58 9.77
N SER A 160 2.66 -17.46 10.13
CA SER A 160 2.05 -16.47 11.03
C SER A 160 0.83 -15.75 10.42
N SER A 161 0.69 -15.75 9.09
CA SER A 161 -0.44 -15.12 8.41
C SER A 161 -1.65 -16.07 8.27
N PHE A 162 -1.41 -17.37 8.11
CA PHE A 162 -2.49 -18.36 7.99
C PHE A 162 -2.99 -18.84 9.33
N ASP A 163 -2.10 -19.18 10.24
CA ASP A 163 -2.47 -19.73 11.55
C ASP A 163 -1.51 -19.26 12.66
N PRO A 164 -1.88 -18.19 13.38
CA PRO A 164 -1.09 -17.69 14.49
C PRO A 164 -0.94 -18.68 15.64
N VAL A 165 -1.89 -19.64 15.82
CA VAL A 165 -1.84 -20.64 16.88
C VAL A 165 -0.79 -21.69 16.55
N VAL A 166 -0.82 -22.20 15.32
CA VAL A 166 0.20 -23.12 14.81
C VAL A 166 1.58 -22.46 14.82
N SER A 167 1.68 -21.19 14.42
CA SER A 167 2.93 -20.43 14.45
C SER A 167 3.56 -20.41 15.86
N LYS A 168 2.74 -20.19 16.91
CA LYS A 168 3.21 -20.25 18.30
C LYS A 168 3.62 -21.66 18.73
N ALA A 169 2.92 -22.69 18.28
CA ALA A 169 3.27 -24.08 18.57
C ALA A 169 4.63 -24.49 17.97
N TYR A 170 5.01 -23.90 16.83
CA TYR A 170 6.36 -24.04 16.26
C TYR A 170 7.43 -23.17 16.94
N GLY A 171 7.09 -22.47 18.03
CA GLY A 171 8.03 -21.60 18.75
C GLY A 171 8.33 -20.26 18.07
N LEU A 172 7.58 -19.89 17.03
CA LEU A 172 7.77 -18.63 16.35
C LEU A 172 7.16 -17.46 17.16
N ASN A 173 7.89 -16.35 17.22
CA ASN A 173 7.38 -15.14 17.83
C ASN A 173 6.41 -14.43 16.85
N THR A 174 5.13 -14.81 16.93
CA THR A 174 4.08 -14.26 16.05
C THR A 174 3.96 -12.72 16.12
N ASP A 175 4.26 -12.15 17.30
CA ASP A 175 4.19 -10.72 17.50
C ASP A 175 5.31 -10.01 16.74
N PHE A 176 6.51 -10.56 16.72
CA PHE A 176 7.63 -10.03 15.93
C PHE A 176 7.29 -9.96 14.43
N TYR A 177 6.76 -11.04 13.85
CA TYR A 177 6.39 -11.06 12.43
C TYR A 177 5.18 -10.18 12.12
N HIS A 178 4.29 -9.98 13.08
CA HIS A 178 3.22 -9.01 12.95
C HIS A 178 3.78 -7.57 12.89
N TYR A 179 4.63 -7.19 13.84
CA TYR A 179 5.23 -5.86 13.86
C TYR A 179 6.15 -5.62 12.66
N LEU A 180 6.87 -6.65 12.21
CA LEU A 180 7.69 -6.56 10.99
C LEU A 180 6.83 -6.25 9.76
N LEU A 181 5.68 -6.91 9.61
CA LEU A 181 4.75 -6.63 8.53
C LEU A 181 4.18 -5.20 8.63
N MET A 182 3.83 -4.75 9.85
CA MET A 182 3.33 -3.39 10.07
C MET A 182 4.38 -2.33 9.79
N LEU A 183 5.64 -2.60 10.13
CA LEU A 183 6.76 -1.72 9.81
C LEU A 183 6.94 -1.61 8.29
N MET A 184 6.96 -2.74 7.58
CA MET A 184 7.06 -2.74 6.11
C MET A 184 5.87 -1.98 5.49
N LEU A 185 4.65 -2.23 5.95
CA LEU A 185 3.46 -1.52 5.50
C LEU A 185 3.59 -0.01 5.72
N SER A 186 4.01 0.42 6.92
CA SER A 186 4.19 1.84 7.24
C SER A 186 5.23 2.50 6.33
N VAL A 187 6.39 1.87 6.13
CA VAL A 187 7.46 2.40 5.26
C VAL A 187 7.00 2.49 3.81
N VAL A 188 6.32 1.46 3.30
CA VAL A 188 5.77 1.45 1.94
C VAL A 188 4.71 2.55 1.77
N THR A 189 3.79 2.65 2.72
CA THR A 189 2.74 3.69 2.70
C THR A 189 3.35 5.09 2.67
N VAL A 190 4.32 5.36 3.55
CA VAL A 190 4.95 6.69 3.65
C VAL A 190 5.76 7.03 2.40
N SER A 191 6.56 6.06 1.90
CA SER A 191 7.35 6.27 0.68
C SER A 191 6.47 6.53 -0.54
N SER A 192 5.29 5.95 -0.57
CA SER A 192 4.34 6.10 -1.69
C SER A 192 3.47 7.34 -1.56
N LEU A 193 3.23 7.81 -0.33
CA LEU A 193 2.33 8.92 -0.04
C LEU A 193 2.73 10.22 -0.76
N SER A 194 4.02 10.54 -0.72
CA SER A 194 4.56 11.76 -1.35
C SER A 194 4.37 11.77 -2.86
N GLN A 195 4.36 10.61 -3.49
CA GLN A 195 4.32 10.46 -4.94
C GLN A 195 2.89 10.37 -5.47
N VAL A 196 2.04 9.56 -4.84
CA VAL A 196 0.77 9.15 -5.44
C VAL A 196 -0.45 9.53 -4.60
N GLY A 197 -0.24 10.01 -3.38
CA GLY A 197 -1.30 10.37 -2.44
C GLY A 197 -1.98 9.18 -1.78
N ILE A 198 -2.75 9.47 -0.72
CA ILE A 198 -3.38 8.46 0.15
C ILE A 198 -4.30 7.52 -0.64
N VAL A 199 -5.15 8.08 -1.49
CA VAL A 199 -6.21 7.31 -2.19
C VAL A 199 -5.61 6.22 -3.06
N LEU A 200 -4.55 6.52 -3.82
CA LEU A 200 -3.93 5.54 -4.70
C LEU A 200 -3.13 4.50 -3.91
N VAL A 201 -2.45 4.89 -2.84
CA VAL A 201 -1.69 3.94 -1.98
C VAL A 201 -2.61 2.85 -1.45
N ILE A 202 -3.77 3.23 -0.88
CA ILE A 202 -4.75 2.28 -0.34
C ILE A 202 -5.27 1.35 -1.44
N ALA A 203 -5.65 1.92 -2.58
CA ALA A 203 -6.17 1.14 -3.70
C ALA A 203 -5.14 0.14 -4.24
N MET A 204 -3.88 0.55 -4.38
CA MET A 204 -2.80 -0.32 -4.85
C MET A 204 -2.44 -1.43 -3.88
N LEU A 205 -2.59 -1.22 -2.56
CA LEU A 205 -2.39 -2.26 -1.55
C LEU A 205 -3.50 -3.32 -1.58
N VAL A 206 -4.74 -2.92 -1.83
CA VAL A 206 -5.89 -3.81 -1.66
C VAL A 206 -6.34 -4.44 -2.98
N ILE A 207 -6.50 -3.65 -4.04
CA ILE A 207 -7.14 -4.12 -5.28
C ILE A 207 -6.35 -5.23 -5.98
N PRO A 208 -5.03 -5.11 -6.25
CA PRO A 208 -4.26 -6.17 -6.91
C PRO A 208 -4.23 -7.45 -6.08
N ALA A 209 -4.07 -7.30 -4.75
CA ALA A 209 -4.04 -8.42 -3.82
C ALA A 209 -5.40 -9.14 -3.75
N ALA A 210 -6.51 -8.40 -3.63
CA ALA A 210 -7.85 -8.98 -3.65
C ALA A 210 -8.17 -9.66 -4.98
N THR A 211 -7.77 -9.04 -6.10
CA THR A 211 -7.93 -9.63 -7.43
C THR A 211 -7.17 -10.95 -7.55
N SER A 212 -5.90 -10.99 -7.14
CA SER A 212 -5.08 -12.20 -7.20
C SER A 212 -5.57 -13.31 -6.26
N TYR A 213 -6.13 -12.94 -5.11
CA TYR A 213 -6.75 -13.88 -4.17
C TYR A 213 -7.89 -14.69 -4.81
N LEU A 214 -8.64 -14.09 -5.72
CA LEU A 214 -9.73 -14.77 -6.43
C LEU A 214 -9.25 -15.87 -7.38
N TRP A 215 -7.99 -15.80 -7.87
CA TRP A 215 -7.44 -16.70 -8.87
C TRP A 215 -6.42 -17.70 -8.31
N THR A 216 -5.94 -17.49 -7.07
CA THR A 216 -4.81 -18.25 -6.53
C THR A 216 -5.16 -18.92 -5.20
N ASN A 217 -4.52 -20.08 -4.94
CA ASN A 217 -4.66 -20.81 -3.67
C ASN A 217 -3.34 -20.86 -2.87
N LYS A 218 -2.23 -20.39 -3.45
CA LYS A 218 -0.91 -20.37 -2.83
C LYS A 218 -0.43 -18.93 -2.69
N LEU A 219 0.12 -18.57 -1.53
CA LEU A 219 0.59 -17.21 -1.25
C LEU A 219 1.63 -16.73 -2.28
N ILE A 220 2.58 -17.58 -2.68
CA ILE A 220 3.60 -17.17 -3.64
C ILE A 220 3.00 -16.78 -5.01
N HIS A 221 2.02 -17.55 -5.48
CA HIS A 221 1.31 -17.21 -6.73
C HIS A 221 0.46 -15.95 -6.56
N MET A 222 -0.13 -15.75 -5.37
CA MET A 222 -0.88 -14.55 -5.03
C MET A 222 0.02 -13.31 -5.06
N ILE A 223 1.20 -13.38 -4.45
CA ILE A 223 2.19 -12.30 -4.46
C ILE A 223 2.62 -11.95 -5.90
N LEU A 224 3.01 -12.97 -6.68
CA LEU A 224 3.46 -12.74 -8.06
C LEU A 224 2.35 -12.13 -8.92
N LEU A 225 1.14 -12.69 -8.86
CA LEU A 225 0.01 -12.19 -9.64
C LEU A 225 -0.41 -10.80 -9.19
N ALA A 226 -0.44 -10.52 -7.88
CA ALA A 226 -0.74 -9.20 -7.34
C ALA A 226 0.29 -8.15 -7.78
N SER A 227 1.58 -8.51 -7.78
CA SER A 227 2.65 -7.63 -8.24
C SER A 227 2.53 -7.32 -9.73
N ILE A 228 2.20 -8.31 -10.56
CA ILE A 228 1.99 -8.11 -12.00
C ILE A 228 0.75 -7.24 -12.24
N ILE A 229 -0.36 -7.53 -11.57
CA ILE A 229 -1.59 -6.74 -11.70
C ILE A 229 -1.33 -5.30 -11.24
N GLY A 230 -0.70 -5.09 -10.09
CA GLY A 230 -0.37 -3.77 -9.57
C GLY A 230 0.52 -2.96 -10.52
N ALA A 231 1.60 -3.56 -11.01
CA ALA A 231 2.49 -2.93 -11.98
C ALA A 231 1.78 -2.59 -13.30
N SER A 232 0.96 -3.50 -13.82
CA SER A 232 0.21 -3.27 -15.06
C SER A 232 -0.86 -2.20 -14.90
N MET A 233 -1.60 -2.19 -13.78
CA MET A 233 -2.56 -1.13 -13.45
C MET A 233 -1.87 0.24 -13.37
N GLY A 234 -0.75 0.30 -12.69
CA GLY A 234 0.05 1.52 -12.55
C GLY A 234 0.49 2.04 -13.92
N LEU A 235 1.11 1.20 -14.75
CA LEU A 235 1.58 1.57 -16.09
C LEU A 235 0.46 2.02 -17.01
N ILE A 236 -0.56 1.19 -17.17
CA ILE A 236 -1.68 1.44 -18.09
C ILE A 236 -2.47 2.67 -17.63
N GLY A 237 -2.74 2.78 -16.31
CA GLY A 237 -3.47 3.91 -15.76
C GLY A 237 -2.72 5.24 -15.92
N THR A 238 -1.39 5.23 -15.72
CA THR A 238 -0.55 6.41 -15.97
C THR A 238 -0.58 6.81 -17.46
N TYR A 239 -0.49 5.85 -18.36
CA TYR A 239 -0.57 6.09 -19.80
C TYR A 239 -1.93 6.66 -20.22
N ILE A 240 -3.04 6.07 -19.75
CA ILE A 240 -4.41 6.56 -20.02
C ILE A 240 -4.58 7.98 -19.48
N SER A 241 -4.10 8.25 -18.27
CA SER A 241 -4.15 9.57 -17.64
C SER A 241 -3.42 10.62 -18.49
N PHE A 242 -2.21 10.29 -18.94
CA PHE A 242 -1.40 11.18 -19.76
C PHE A 242 -2.09 11.52 -21.09
N GLN A 243 -2.65 10.51 -21.77
CA GLN A 243 -3.33 10.70 -23.06
C GLN A 243 -4.61 11.55 -22.96
N ASN A 244 -5.35 11.43 -21.86
CA ASN A 244 -6.67 12.04 -21.70
C ASN A 244 -6.69 13.22 -20.72
N ASN A 245 -5.53 13.67 -20.23
CA ASN A 245 -5.41 14.73 -19.21
C ASN A 245 -6.29 14.49 -17.96
N LEU A 246 -6.33 13.24 -17.49
CA LEU A 246 -7.12 12.86 -16.30
C LEU A 246 -6.23 12.87 -15.04
N PRO A 247 -6.81 13.04 -13.83
CA PRO A 247 -6.09 12.83 -12.58
C PRO A 247 -5.56 11.39 -12.50
N THR A 248 -4.23 11.23 -12.45
CA THR A 248 -3.56 9.92 -12.62
C THR A 248 -3.95 8.93 -11.53
N SER A 249 -3.98 9.36 -10.27
CA SER A 249 -4.37 8.50 -9.15
C SER A 249 -5.79 7.93 -9.34
N SER A 250 -6.73 8.77 -9.76
CA SER A 250 -8.11 8.35 -10.00
C SER A 250 -8.23 7.39 -11.20
N ALA A 251 -7.47 7.63 -12.27
CA ALA A 251 -7.47 6.77 -13.46
C ALA A 251 -6.96 5.36 -13.11
N ILE A 252 -5.87 5.25 -12.34
CA ILE A 252 -5.32 3.97 -11.88
C ILE A 252 -6.32 3.23 -11.00
N VAL A 253 -6.95 3.93 -10.03
CA VAL A 253 -7.92 3.32 -9.12
C VAL A 253 -9.14 2.79 -9.87
N LEU A 254 -9.69 3.56 -10.80
CA LEU A 254 -10.83 3.14 -11.61
C LEU A 254 -10.49 1.94 -12.50
N LEU A 255 -9.33 1.96 -13.15
CA LEU A 255 -8.84 0.83 -13.93
C LEU A 255 -8.74 -0.44 -13.06
N GLY A 256 -8.15 -0.31 -11.87
CA GLY A 256 -8.04 -1.41 -10.93
C GLY A 256 -9.37 -1.95 -10.46
N SER A 257 -10.30 -1.05 -10.16
CA SER A 257 -11.66 -1.44 -9.76
C SER A 257 -12.37 -2.22 -10.88
N LEU A 258 -12.21 -1.81 -12.13
CA LEU A 258 -12.72 -2.54 -13.28
C LEU A 258 -12.09 -3.93 -13.42
N VAL A 259 -10.76 -4.03 -13.29
CA VAL A 259 -10.05 -5.32 -13.31
C VAL A 259 -10.54 -6.23 -12.20
N PHE A 260 -10.73 -5.69 -10.99
CA PHE A 260 -11.28 -6.45 -9.86
C PHE A 260 -12.71 -6.95 -10.17
N LEU A 261 -13.60 -6.08 -10.64
CA LEU A 261 -14.99 -6.46 -10.98
C LEU A 261 -15.04 -7.55 -12.05
N ILE A 262 -14.27 -7.40 -13.12
CA ILE A 262 -14.19 -8.43 -14.17
C ILE A 262 -13.69 -9.75 -13.57
N SER A 263 -12.63 -9.69 -12.76
CA SER A 263 -12.08 -10.87 -12.09
C SER A 263 -13.07 -11.50 -11.11
N PHE A 264 -13.87 -10.71 -10.41
CA PHE A 264 -14.86 -11.18 -9.47
C PHE A 264 -15.94 -12.02 -10.16
N PHE A 265 -16.43 -11.57 -11.31
CA PHE A 265 -17.43 -12.33 -12.09
C PHE A 265 -16.82 -13.52 -12.85
N ALA A 266 -15.57 -13.42 -13.29
CA ALA A 266 -14.90 -14.46 -14.06
C ALA A 266 -14.20 -15.52 -13.19
N SER A 267 -14.05 -15.27 -11.88
CA SER A 267 -13.27 -16.14 -10.99
C SER A 267 -13.91 -17.53 -10.79
N PRO A 268 -13.10 -18.60 -10.87
CA PRO A 268 -13.58 -19.96 -10.61
C PRO A 268 -13.98 -20.19 -9.14
N LYS A 269 -13.56 -19.33 -8.23
CA LYS A 269 -13.91 -19.41 -6.80
C LYS A 269 -15.33 -18.89 -6.52
N ASN A 270 -15.85 -18.03 -7.38
CA ASN A 270 -17.22 -17.51 -7.26
C ASN A 270 -18.16 -18.32 -8.15
N ASN A 271 -18.98 -19.16 -7.55
CA ASN A 271 -19.94 -20.04 -8.24
C ASN A 271 -21.15 -19.28 -8.83
N PHE A 272 -21.05 -18.01 -9.22
CA PHE A 272 -22.18 -17.25 -9.75
C PHE A 272 -22.80 -17.88 -11.03
N PHE A 273 -22.03 -18.61 -11.81
CA PHE A 273 -22.48 -19.28 -13.01
C PHE A 273 -22.53 -20.82 -12.89
N ARG A 274 -22.13 -21.39 -11.79
CA ARG A 274 -22.20 -22.82 -11.56
C ARG A 274 -23.51 -23.12 -10.85
N LYS A 275 -24.58 -23.36 -11.62
CA LYS A 275 -25.80 -23.97 -11.13
C LYS A 275 -25.42 -25.18 -10.29
N GLU A 276 -25.82 -25.21 -9.03
CA GLU A 276 -25.82 -26.42 -8.21
C GLU A 276 -26.45 -27.55 -9.04
N LYS A 277 -25.63 -28.52 -9.43
CA LYS A 277 -26.19 -29.84 -9.74
C LYS A 277 -26.59 -30.43 -8.39
N VAL A 278 -27.81 -30.14 -7.97
CA VAL A 278 -28.50 -30.89 -6.94
C VAL A 278 -28.69 -32.30 -7.54
N SER A 279 -27.97 -33.26 -7.00
CA SER A 279 -28.18 -34.69 -7.19
C SER A 279 -28.91 -35.21 -5.96
#